data_54de4e0261ddc1d5ec6c84c36bef5bf4
#
_entry.id   54de4e0261ddc1d5ec6c84c36bef5bf4
#
_cell.length_a   1.000
_cell.length_b   1.000
_cell.length_c   1.000
_cell.angle_alpha   90.00
_cell.angle_beta   90.00
_cell.angle_gamma   90.00
#
_symmetry.space_group_name_H-M   'P 1'
#
loop_
_entity.id
_entity.type
_entity.pdbx_description
1 polymer ?
#
loop_
_entity_poly.entity_id
_entity_poly.type
_entity_poly.pdbx_seq_one_letter_code
_entity_poly.pdbx_strand_id
1 'polypeptide(L)'
;MRLAEKVALITGGTSGIGRATAVLFAREGAKVAIAGRSEERGREAVDEIADAGGRAIFVRADVRAADDCRRAVDETVKAFGRLDVLFNNAGTYIPNDAIGCSEEEWDEQVDTSLKGTFLMSKFALPVMINQGGGSIINNASGWGLVGGDRAVAYCAAKGGVVVLTKAMAIDHGPQGIRVNCICPGDTVTPMEHEDARRRGMTWEAYVAGASDRPLGRMGRPEEVAMAALFLASNESSFVTGAALPVDGGGVAG
;
A
#
# COMPACT_ATOMS: atom_id res chain seq x y z
N MET A 1 6.52 14.91 15.83
CA MET A 1 5.47 14.14 15.10
C MET A 1 5.41 14.64 13.67
N ARG A 2 5.75 13.76 12.73
CA ARG A 2 5.90 14.07 11.29
C ARG A 2 4.56 14.24 10.57
N LEU A 3 3.47 13.70 11.13
CA LEU A 3 2.10 13.73 10.60
C LEU A 3 1.10 14.39 11.56
N ALA A 4 1.58 15.32 12.43
CA ALA A 4 0.71 16.03 13.37
C ALA A 4 -0.48 16.66 12.62
N GLU A 5 -1.70 16.46 13.13
CA GLU A 5 -2.99 16.95 12.58
C GLU A 5 -3.34 16.42 11.15
N LYS A 6 -2.55 15.53 10.55
CA LYS A 6 -2.87 14.91 9.26
C LYS A 6 -3.91 13.81 9.42
N VAL A 7 -4.67 13.58 8.38
CA VAL A 7 -5.60 12.46 8.25
C VAL A 7 -5.11 11.53 7.14
N ALA A 8 -4.92 10.26 7.48
CA ALA A 8 -4.48 9.24 6.54
C ALA A 8 -5.55 8.16 6.35
N LEU A 9 -5.77 7.77 5.10
CA LEU A 9 -6.57 6.59 4.73
C LEU A 9 -5.63 5.51 4.17
N ILE A 10 -5.68 4.31 4.76
CA ILE A 10 -4.78 3.19 4.41
C ILE A 10 -5.62 1.99 3.98
N THR A 11 -5.50 1.57 2.73
CA THR A 11 -6.15 0.34 2.24
C THR A 11 -5.30 -0.89 2.58
N GLY A 12 -5.98 -2.01 2.91
CA GLY A 12 -5.27 -3.20 3.39
C GLY A 12 -4.54 -2.97 4.72
N GLY A 13 -5.00 -2.00 5.52
CA GLY A 13 -4.37 -1.61 6.78
C GLY A 13 -4.59 -2.58 7.96
N THR A 14 -5.18 -3.74 7.70
CA THR A 14 -5.50 -4.75 8.74
C THR A 14 -4.40 -5.78 8.98
N SER A 15 -3.34 -5.80 8.15
CA SER A 15 -2.21 -6.73 8.28
C SER A 15 -0.95 -6.22 7.58
N GLY A 16 0.18 -6.88 7.84
CA GLY A 16 1.45 -6.66 7.14
C GLY A 16 1.89 -5.20 7.09
N ILE A 17 2.36 -4.76 5.92
CA ILE A 17 2.86 -3.41 5.68
C ILE A 17 1.79 -2.35 6.01
N GLY A 18 0.53 -2.59 5.64
CA GLY A 18 -0.56 -1.65 5.89
C GLY A 18 -0.81 -1.42 7.38
N ARG A 19 -0.84 -2.50 8.20
CA ARG A 19 -1.01 -2.39 9.67
C ARG A 19 0.18 -1.68 10.31
N ALA A 20 1.41 -2.07 9.94
CA ALA A 20 2.61 -1.40 10.44
C ALA A 20 2.60 0.11 10.11
N THR A 21 2.16 0.46 8.89
CA THR A 21 2.03 1.87 8.47
C THR A 21 0.95 2.59 9.27
N ALA A 22 -0.20 1.97 9.50
CA ALA A 22 -1.30 2.57 10.26
C ALA A 22 -0.88 2.91 11.70
N VAL A 23 -0.22 1.96 12.38
CA VAL A 23 0.32 2.15 13.72
C VAL A 23 1.40 3.23 13.74
N LEU A 24 2.33 3.21 12.79
CA LEU A 24 3.40 4.22 12.69
C LEU A 24 2.84 5.61 12.43
N PHE A 25 1.88 5.76 11.51
CA PHE A 25 1.27 7.05 11.19
C PHE A 25 0.52 7.64 12.39
N ALA A 26 -0.18 6.79 13.15
CA ALA A 26 -0.86 7.21 14.37
C ALA A 26 0.14 7.67 15.45
N ARG A 27 1.26 6.97 15.64
CA ARG A 27 2.35 7.37 16.55
C ARG A 27 3.00 8.69 16.12
N GLU A 28 2.98 8.99 14.84
CA GLU A 28 3.48 10.26 14.27
C GLU A 28 2.40 11.36 14.23
N GLY A 29 1.28 11.14 14.90
CA GLY A 29 0.24 12.16 15.15
C GLY A 29 -0.87 12.23 14.11
N ALA A 30 -0.94 11.29 13.17
CA ALA A 30 -2.04 11.22 12.22
C ALA A 30 -3.31 10.62 12.88
N LYS A 31 -4.47 11.08 12.41
CA LYS A 31 -5.74 10.35 12.55
C LYS A 31 -5.84 9.38 11.40
N VAL A 32 -6.11 8.10 11.67
CA VAL A 32 -5.98 7.04 10.66
C VAL A 32 -7.33 6.39 10.37
N ALA A 33 -7.71 6.31 9.11
CA ALA A 33 -8.76 5.43 8.64
C ALA A 33 -8.14 4.18 8.01
N ILE A 34 -8.58 3.01 8.47
CA ILE A 34 -8.14 1.70 7.98
C ILE A 34 -9.26 1.12 7.12
N ALA A 35 -8.99 0.86 5.84
CA ALA A 35 -9.93 0.19 4.95
C ALA A 35 -9.49 -1.26 4.69
N GLY A 36 -10.44 -2.20 4.77
CA GLY A 36 -10.16 -3.62 4.55
C GLY A 36 -11.42 -4.49 4.60
N ARG A 37 -11.29 -5.77 4.23
CA ARG A 37 -12.43 -6.70 4.14
C ARG A 37 -12.80 -7.35 5.47
N SER A 38 -11.81 -7.59 6.36
CA SER A 38 -12.01 -8.28 7.64
C SER A 38 -12.32 -7.28 8.74
N GLU A 39 -13.55 -7.34 9.26
CA GLU A 39 -14.00 -6.49 10.35
C GLU A 39 -13.29 -6.80 11.67
N GLU A 40 -13.05 -8.08 11.96
CA GLU A 40 -12.32 -8.54 13.14
C GLU A 40 -10.91 -7.95 13.19
N ARG A 41 -10.09 -8.19 12.15
CA ARG A 41 -8.73 -7.63 12.06
C ARG A 41 -8.70 -6.11 11.96
N GLY A 42 -9.78 -5.52 11.43
CA GLY A 42 -9.94 -4.06 11.41
C GLY A 42 -10.11 -3.48 12.80
N ARG A 43 -10.96 -4.10 13.63
CA ARG A 43 -11.13 -3.72 15.03
C ARG A 43 -9.84 -3.88 15.83
N GLU A 44 -9.18 -5.03 15.72
CA GLU A 44 -7.87 -5.25 16.37
C GLU A 44 -6.84 -4.16 16.03
N ALA A 45 -6.78 -3.73 14.77
CA ALA A 45 -5.84 -2.68 14.36
C ALA A 45 -6.24 -1.29 14.93
N VAL A 46 -7.54 -1.01 15.05
CA VAL A 46 -8.03 0.21 15.70
C VAL A 46 -7.73 0.20 17.18
N ASP A 47 -7.97 -0.93 17.86
CA ASP A 47 -7.72 -1.08 19.31
C ASP A 47 -6.21 -0.94 19.60
N GLU A 48 -5.32 -1.54 18.80
CA GLU A 48 -3.86 -1.38 18.93
C GLU A 48 -3.44 0.11 18.85
N ILE A 49 -4.04 0.85 17.92
CA ILE A 49 -3.77 2.30 17.77
C ILE A 49 -4.32 3.08 18.95
N ALA A 50 -5.50 2.74 19.43
CA ALA A 50 -6.14 3.40 20.58
C ALA A 50 -5.35 3.16 21.88
N ASP A 51 -4.89 1.93 22.12
CA ASP A 51 -4.05 1.57 23.27
C ASP A 51 -2.71 2.33 23.29
N ALA A 52 -2.21 2.68 22.10
CA ALA A 52 -1.03 3.54 21.97
C ALA A 52 -1.34 5.05 22.03
N GLY A 53 -2.58 5.44 22.36
CA GLY A 53 -3.04 6.84 22.48
C GLY A 53 -3.33 7.53 21.15
N GLY A 54 -3.38 6.79 20.04
CA GLY A 54 -3.72 7.29 18.70
C GLY A 54 -5.23 7.34 18.46
N ARG A 55 -5.62 7.83 17.27
CA ARG A 55 -7.03 7.87 16.84
C ARG A 55 -7.18 7.16 15.51
N ALA A 56 -8.00 6.12 15.47
CA ALA A 56 -8.30 5.39 14.24
C ALA A 56 -9.79 5.05 14.11
N ILE A 57 -10.22 4.81 12.87
CA ILE A 57 -11.48 4.16 12.53
C ILE A 57 -11.21 3.02 11.56
N PHE A 58 -12.11 2.05 11.54
CA PHE A 58 -12.13 1.01 10.51
C PHE A 58 -13.33 1.21 9.59
N VAL A 59 -13.10 1.07 8.28
CA VAL A 59 -14.15 1.07 7.25
C VAL A 59 -14.05 -0.23 6.47
N ARG A 60 -15.10 -1.06 6.56
CA ARG A 60 -15.16 -2.27 5.75
C ARG A 60 -15.25 -1.89 4.26
N ALA A 61 -14.29 -2.30 3.45
CA ALA A 61 -14.24 -2.01 2.02
C ALA A 61 -13.49 -3.10 1.23
N ASP A 62 -14.00 -3.43 0.04
CA ASP A 62 -13.29 -4.13 -1.01
C ASP A 62 -12.87 -3.11 -2.07
N VAL A 63 -11.56 -2.92 -2.26
CA VAL A 63 -11.03 -1.92 -3.20
C VAL A 63 -11.37 -2.21 -4.67
N ARG A 64 -11.86 -3.41 -4.99
CA ARG A 64 -12.34 -3.78 -6.33
C ARG A 64 -13.70 -3.15 -6.64
N ALA A 65 -14.46 -2.75 -5.62
CA ALA A 65 -15.80 -2.16 -5.73
C ALA A 65 -15.73 -0.64 -5.62
N ALA A 66 -16.18 0.07 -6.64
CA ALA A 66 -16.15 1.54 -6.70
C ALA A 66 -16.92 2.19 -5.55
N ASP A 67 -18.10 1.65 -5.19
CA ASP A 67 -18.91 2.20 -4.10
C ASP A 67 -18.27 2.01 -2.72
N ASP A 68 -17.53 0.92 -2.51
CA ASP A 68 -16.77 0.70 -1.30
C ASP A 68 -15.62 1.68 -1.19
N CYS A 69 -14.90 1.93 -2.31
CA CYS A 69 -13.83 2.92 -2.36
C CYS A 69 -14.34 4.33 -2.05
N ARG A 70 -15.49 4.71 -2.64
CA ARG A 70 -16.15 6.00 -2.36
C ARG A 70 -16.52 6.10 -0.89
N ARG A 71 -17.21 5.09 -0.34
CA ARG A 71 -17.60 5.04 1.07
C ARG A 71 -16.40 5.15 2.01
N ALA A 72 -15.28 4.50 1.70
CA ALA A 72 -14.08 4.59 2.54
C ALA A 72 -13.53 6.01 2.63
N VAL A 73 -13.54 6.76 1.52
CA VAL A 73 -13.17 8.18 1.51
C VAL A 73 -14.18 9.02 2.26
N ASP A 74 -15.48 8.85 1.99
CA ASP A 74 -16.57 9.63 2.60
C ASP A 74 -16.62 9.46 4.13
N GLU A 75 -16.51 8.23 4.63
CA GLU A 75 -16.47 7.94 6.08
C GLU A 75 -15.19 8.49 6.72
N THR A 76 -14.05 8.50 6.03
CA THR A 76 -12.83 9.15 6.51
C THR A 76 -13.02 10.65 6.70
N VAL A 77 -13.59 11.32 5.68
CA VAL A 77 -13.86 12.77 5.73
C VAL A 77 -14.92 13.10 6.77
N LYS A 78 -15.96 12.29 6.89
CA LYS A 78 -17.01 12.44 7.90
C LYS A 78 -16.46 12.33 9.33
N ALA A 79 -15.53 11.39 9.57
CA ALA A 79 -14.95 11.17 10.89
C ALA A 79 -13.91 12.22 11.30
N PHE A 80 -13.11 12.72 10.34
CA PHE A 80 -11.94 13.52 10.62
C PHE A 80 -11.89 14.89 9.92
N GLY A 81 -12.85 15.18 9.05
CA GLY A 81 -13.04 16.49 8.40
C GLY A 81 -12.16 16.74 7.18
N ARG A 82 -11.19 15.86 6.87
CA ARG A 82 -10.22 16.03 5.77
C ARG A 82 -9.58 14.71 5.36
N LEU A 83 -8.77 14.72 4.29
CA LEU A 83 -7.93 13.60 3.87
C LEU A 83 -6.60 14.14 3.32
N ASP A 84 -5.51 14.00 4.06
CA ASP A 84 -4.19 14.51 3.68
C ASP A 84 -3.31 13.45 3.00
N VAL A 85 -3.45 12.20 3.39
CA VAL A 85 -2.62 11.09 2.92
C VAL A 85 -3.51 9.92 2.52
N LEU A 86 -3.32 9.41 1.30
CA LEU A 86 -3.87 8.13 0.87
C LEU A 86 -2.72 7.14 0.70
N PHE A 87 -2.74 6.03 1.42
CA PHE A 87 -1.85 4.90 1.17
C PHE A 87 -2.61 3.75 0.54
N ASN A 88 -2.47 3.59 -0.76
CA ASN A 88 -2.98 2.48 -1.55
C ASN A 88 -2.08 1.27 -1.35
N ASN A 89 -2.36 0.47 -0.32
CA ASN A 89 -1.55 -0.68 0.06
C ASN A 89 -2.24 -2.02 -0.21
N ALA A 90 -3.56 -2.05 -0.35
CA ALA A 90 -4.26 -3.30 -0.65
C ALA A 90 -3.71 -3.98 -1.90
N GLY A 91 -3.44 -5.27 -1.80
CA GLY A 91 -2.90 -6.08 -2.88
C GLY A 91 -3.04 -7.56 -2.57
N THR A 92 -2.87 -8.39 -3.60
CA THR A 92 -2.85 -9.84 -3.49
C THR A 92 -1.81 -10.41 -4.44
N TYR A 93 -1.29 -11.60 -4.12
CA TYR A 93 -0.36 -12.34 -4.96
C TYR A 93 -0.81 -13.80 -5.06
N ILE A 94 -0.91 -14.28 -6.30
CA ILE A 94 -1.20 -15.66 -6.65
C ILE A 94 -0.12 -16.10 -7.63
N PRO A 95 0.79 -17.01 -7.23
CA PRO A 95 1.92 -17.40 -8.06
C PRO A 95 1.46 -18.24 -9.24
N ASN A 96 1.69 -17.73 -10.46
CA ASN A 96 1.42 -18.47 -11.69
C ASN A 96 2.21 -17.92 -12.88
N ASP A 97 2.53 -18.79 -13.86
CA ASP A 97 3.07 -18.40 -15.16
C ASP A 97 1.93 -18.03 -16.14
N ALA A 98 2.28 -17.64 -17.37
CA ALA A 98 1.29 -17.18 -18.35
C ALA A 98 0.38 -18.29 -18.88
N ILE A 99 0.78 -19.55 -18.75
CA ILE A 99 -0.04 -20.70 -19.17
C ILE A 99 -0.98 -21.13 -18.05
N GLY A 100 -0.49 -21.14 -16.80
CA GLY A 100 -1.22 -21.62 -15.64
C GLY A 100 -2.15 -20.58 -15.00
N CYS A 101 -1.96 -19.28 -15.27
CA CYS A 101 -2.76 -18.21 -14.70
C CYS A 101 -4.16 -18.20 -15.33
N SER A 102 -5.20 -18.44 -14.54
CA SER A 102 -6.58 -18.31 -15.01
C SER A 102 -6.99 -16.84 -15.16
N GLU A 103 -8.07 -16.58 -15.91
CA GLU A 103 -8.64 -15.23 -16.07
C GLU A 103 -9.09 -14.68 -14.70
N GLU A 104 -9.67 -15.52 -13.83
CA GLU A 104 -10.11 -15.13 -12.50
C GLU A 104 -8.93 -14.75 -11.59
N GLU A 105 -7.82 -15.51 -11.65
CA GLU A 105 -6.60 -15.18 -10.90
C GLU A 105 -5.94 -13.90 -11.40
N TRP A 106 -5.96 -13.69 -12.71
CA TRP A 106 -5.52 -12.45 -13.34
C TRP A 106 -6.36 -11.27 -12.88
N ASP A 107 -7.68 -11.38 -13.01
CA ASP A 107 -8.64 -10.32 -12.63
C ASP A 107 -8.55 -10.00 -11.14
N GLU A 108 -8.43 -11.02 -10.26
CA GLU A 108 -8.30 -10.79 -8.83
C GLU A 108 -7.05 -9.94 -8.51
N GLN A 109 -5.92 -10.23 -9.14
CA GLN A 109 -4.67 -9.51 -8.88
C GLN A 109 -4.67 -8.10 -9.48
N VAL A 110 -5.16 -7.95 -10.71
CA VAL A 110 -5.24 -6.65 -11.41
C VAL A 110 -6.30 -5.77 -10.76
N ASP A 111 -7.49 -6.30 -10.48
CA ASP A 111 -8.57 -5.53 -9.85
C ASP A 111 -8.22 -5.09 -8.44
N THR A 112 -7.56 -5.93 -7.66
CA THR A 112 -7.17 -5.57 -6.30
C THR A 112 -6.03 -4.55 -6.31
N SER A 113 -4.94 -4.82 -7.05
CA SER A 113 -3.71 -4.04 -6.93
C SER A 113 -3.71 -2.79 -7.81
N LEU A 114 -4.18 -2.87 -9.06
CA LEU A 114 -4.12 -1.76 -10.01
C LEU A 114 -5.43 -0.97 -10.05
N LYS A 115 -6.55 -1.62 -10.34
CA LYS A 115 -7.86 -0.95 -10.40
C LYS A 115 -8.27 -0.39 -9.04
N GLY A 116 -8.01 -1.12 -7.94
CA GLY A 116 -8.27 -0.64 -6.58
C GLY A 116 -7.46 0.62 -6.26
N THR A 117 -6.18 0.67 -6.64
CA THR A 117 -5.35 1.87 -6.51
C THR A 117 -5.93 3.05 -7.30
N PHE A 118 -6.38 2.81 -8.54
CA PHE A 118 -7.05 3.83 -9.35
C PHE A 118 -8.35 4.31 -8.71
N LEU A 119 -9.23 3.40 -8.30
CA LEU A 119 -10.55 3.75 -7.72
C LEU A 119 -10.41 4.56 -6.43
N MET A 120 -9.56 4.13 -5.51
CA MET A 120 -9.31 4.86 -4.27
C MET A 120 -8.77 6.27 -4.56
N SER A 121 -7.81 6.39 -5.47
CA SER A 121 -7.25 7.67 -5.88
C SER A 121 -8.29 8.56 -6.54
N LYS A 122 -9.13 8.01 -7.42
CA LYS A 122 -10.23 8.72 -8.10
C LYS A 122 -11.18 9.40 -7.11
N PHE A 123 -11.50 8.74 -5.99
CA PHE A 123 -12.41 9.32 -4.98
C PHE A 123 -11.69 10.23 -3.97
N ALA A 124 -10.41 9.99 -3.68
CA ALA A 124 -9.62 10.83 -2.78
C ALA A 124 -9.22 12.16 -3.41
N LEU A 125 -8.88 12.16 -4.70
CA LEU A 125 -8.38 13.35 -5.42
C LEU A 125 -9.30 14.58 -5.31
N PRO A 126 -10.63 14.51 -5.52
CA PRO A 126 -11.49 15.68 -5.37
C PRO A 126 -11.44 16.30 -3.97
N VAL A 127 -11.35 15.47 -2.93
CA VAL A 127 -11.23 15.92 -1.55
C VAL A 127 -9.89 16.64 -1.35
N MET A 128 -8.79 16.04 -1.80
CA MET A 128 -7.45 16.61 -1.68
C MET A 128 -7.30 17.91 -2.48
N ILE A 129 -7.86 18.00 -3.68
CA ILE A 129 -7.87 19.20 -4.51
C ILE A 129 -8.60 20.33 -3.79
N ASN A 130 -9.82 20.08 -3.28
CA ASN A 130 -10.63 21.08 -2.60
C ASN A 130 -9.99 21.65 -1.33
N GLN A 131 -9.13 20.90 -0.68
CA GLN A 131 -8.39 21.33 0.52
C GLN A 131 -6.98 21.89 0.22
N GLY A 132 -6.58 21.94 -1.06
CA GLY A 132 -5.33 22.60 -1.51
C GLY A 132 -4.11 21.68 -1.54
N GLY A 133 -4.27 20.37 -1.52
CA GLY A 133 -3.15 19.44 -1.68
C GLY A 133 -3.26 18.16 -0.88
N GLY A 134 -2.29 17.26 -1.08
CA GLY A 134 -2.23 15.97 -0.41
C GLY A 134 -1.03 15.12 -0.85
N SER A 135 -0.92 13.93 -0.27
CA SER A 135 0.07 12.92 -0.66
C SER A 135 -0.60 11.57 -0.91
N ILE A 136 -0.45 11.04 -2.11
CA ILE A 136 -0.86 9.70 -2.48
C ILE A 136 0.38 8.81 -2.57
N ILE A 137 0.36 7.69 -1.87
CA ILE A 137 1.43 6.70 -1.87
C ILE A 137 0.83 5.40 -2.37
N ASN A 138 1.43 4.82 -3.40
CA ASN A 138 0.99 3.56 -3.96
C ASN A 138 1.96 2.45 -3.59
N ASN A 139 1.49 1.34 -3.07
CA ASN A 139 2.32 0.17 -2.79
C ASN A 139 2.45 -0.67 -4.06
N ALA A 140 3.51 -0.41 -4.83
CA ALA A 140 3.88 -1.21 -5.98
C ALA A 140 4.63 -2.50 -5.55
N SER A 141 5.77 -2.79 -6.12
CA SER A 141 6.66 -3.91 -5.80
C SER A 141 7.99 -3.73 -6.53
N GLY A 142 9.07 -4.35 -6.05
CA GLY A 142 10.27 -4.57 -6.86
C GLY A 142 9.94 -5.26 -8.19
N TRP A 143 9.02 -6.23 -8.17
CA TRP A 143 8.51 -6.89 -9.39
C TRP A 143 7.56 -6.02 -10.24
N GLY A 144 7.32 -4.78 -9.88
CA GLY A 144 6.76 -3.75 -10.76
C GLY A 144 7.82 -2.99 -11.55
N LEU A 145 9.10 -3.15 -11.18
CA LEU A 145 10.26 -2.56 -11.88
C LEU A 145 10.99 -3.57 -12.77
N VAL A 146 10.95 -4.84 -12.35
CA VAL A 146 11.55 -5.98 -13.06
C VAL A 146 10.57 -7.16 -13.09
N GLY A 147 10.85 -8.19 -13.89
CA GLY A 147 10.08 -9.43 -13.89
C GLY A 147 10.31 -10.26 -12.61
N GLY A 148 9.32 -11.10 -12.26
CA GLY A 148 9.39 -12.06 -11.17
C GLY A 148 8.98 -13.46 -11.62
N ASP A 149 9.52 -14.49 -10.98
CA ASP A 149 9.18 -15.88 -11.26
C ASP A 149 7.74 -16.18 -10.85
N ARG A 150 6.98 -16.83 -11.75
CA ARG A 150 5.57 -17.18 -11.54
C ARG A 150 4.70 -16.01 -11.07
N ALA A 151 4.90 -14.83 -11.64
CA ALA A 151 4.29 -13.59 -11.18
C ALA A 151 3.66 -12.76 -12.32
N VAL A 152 3.18 -13.42 -13.39
CA VAL A 152 2.75 -12.72 -14.60
C VAL A 152 1.68 -11.65 -14.35
N ALA A 153 0.60 -11.98 -13.66
CA ALA A 153 -0.48 -11.03 -13.33
C ALA A 153 -0.02 -9.99 -12.30
N TYR A 154 0.76 -10.43 -11.30
CA TYR A 154 1.30 -9.54 -10.27
C TYR A 154 2.25 -8.50 -10.84
N CYS A 155 3.24 -8.91 -11.66
CA CYS A 155 4.17 -8.00 -12.33
C CYS A 155 3.43 -7.00 -13.22
N ALA A 156 2.43 -7.46 -13.99
CA ALA A 156 1.60 -6.59 -14.82
C ALA A 156 0.84 -5.55 -13.97
N ALA A 157 0.18 -5.99 -12.89
CA ALA A 157 -0.54 -5.10 -12.00
C ALA A 157 0.40 -4.09 -11.30
N LYS A 158 1.51 -4.56 -10.74
CA LYS A 158 2.46 -3.71 -10.01
C LYS A 158 3.27 -2.79 -10.93
N GLY A 159 3.61 -3.22 -12.14
CA GLY A 159 4.16 -2.38 -13.20
C GLY A 159 3.18 -1.30 -13.63
N GLY A 160 1.90 -1.66 -13.77
CA GLY A 160 0.80 -0.71 -14.00
C GLY A 160 0.70 0.35 -12.90
N VAL A 161 0.84 -0.03 -11.63
CA VAL A 161 0.84 0.91 -10.48
C VAL A 161 2.02 1.90 -10.58
N VAL A 162 3.21 1.45 -10.99
CA VAL A 162 4.38 2.33 -11.16
C VAL A 162 4.11 3.40 -12.22
N VAL A 163 3.57 3.01 -13.38
CA VAL A 163 3.28 3.96 -14.47
C VAL A 163 2.06 4.84 -14.14
N LEU A 164 1.01 4.29 -13.53
CA LEU A 164 -0.14 5.04 -13.02
C LEU A 164 0.32 6.15 -12.05
N THR A 165 1.25 5.85 -11.15
CA THR A 165 1.84 6.82 -10.22
C THR A 165 2.44 8.02 -10.94
N LYS A 166 3.23 7.77 -11.99
CA LYS A 166 3.87 8.83 -12.79
C LYS A 166 2.85 9.70 -13.53
N ALA A 167 1.85 9.07 -14.14
CA ALA A 167 0.77 9.79 -14.83
C ALA A 167 0.01 10.70 -13.85
N MET A 168 -0.42 10.16 -12.71
CA MET A 168 -1.12 10.95 -11.69
C MET A 168 -0.26 12.08 -11.08
N ALA A 169 1.06 11.86 -10.96
CA ALA A 169 1.98 12.90 -10.48
C ALA A 169 2.05 14.10 -11.44
N ILE A 170 2.02 13.84 -12.75
CA ILE A 170 1.99 14.88 -13.80
C ILE A 170 0.65 15.62 -13.76
N ASP A 171 -0.47 14.88 -13.72
CA ASP A 171 -1.81 15.44 -13.82
C ASP A 171 -2.18 16.29 -12.58
N HIS A 172 -1.76 15.86 -11.39
CA HIS A 172 -2.21 16.44 -10.13
C HIS A 172 -1.14 17.24 -9.37
N GLY A 173 0.10 17.29 -9.86
CA GLY A 173 1.15 18.16 -9.34
C GLY A 173 0.75 19.64 -9.31
N PRO A 174 0.16 20.20 -10.40
CA PRO A 174 -0.34 21.59 -10.41
C PRO A 174 -1.41 21.88 -9.35
N GLN A 175 -2.06 20.85 -8.81
CA GLN A 175 -3.08 20.96 -7.75
C GLN A 175 -2.52 20.76 -6.34
N GLY A 176 -1.19 20.74 -6.18
CA GLY A 176 -0.52 20.57 -4.90
C GLY A 176 -0.53 19.13 -4.38
N ILE A 177 -0.80 18.14 -5.24
CA ILE A 177 -0.84 16.73 -4.86
C ILE A 177 0.44 16.02 -5.31
N ARG A 178 1.13 15.40 -4.36
CA ARG A 178 2.26 14.53 -4.66
C ARG A 178 1.78 13.09 -4.79
N VAL A 179 2.24 12.38 -5.81
CA VAL A 179 1.91 10.96 -6.03
C VAL A 179 3.20 10.20 -6.24
N ASN A 180 3.49 9.25 -5.35
CA ASN A 180 4.69 8.42 -5.39
C ASN A 180 4.34 6.96 -5.16
N CYS A 181 5.23 6.04 -5.51
CA CYS A 181 5.08 4.65 -5.08
C CYS A 181 6.32 4.16 -4.33
N ILE A 182 6.07 3.24 -3.42
CA ILE A 182 7.10 2.38 -2.83
C ILE A 182 7.11 1.04 -3.57
N CYS A 183 8.30 0.47 -3.70
CA CYS A 183 8.52 -0.81 -4.39
C CYS A 183 9.20 -1.78 -3.41
N PRO A 184 8.42 -2.43 -2.49
CA PRO A 184 9.00 -3.38 -1.55
C PRO A 184 9.57 -4.60 -2.27
N GLY A 185 10.64 -5.16 -1.71
CA GLY A 185 11.04 -6.56 -1.91
C GLY A 185 10.30 -7.49 -0.97
N ASP A 186 10.78 -8.74 -0.87
CA ASP A 186 10.17 -9.72 0.03
C ASP A 186 10.21 -9.19 1.47
N THR A 187 9.04 -9.08 2.04
CA THR A 187 8.81 -8.47 3.35
C THR A 187 8.00 -9.44 4.20
N VAL A 188 8.47 -9.74 5.41
CA VAL A 188 7.84 -10.72 6.32
C VAL A 188 6.40 -10.30 6.63
N THR A 189 5.44 -10.85 5.89
CA THR A 189 4.01 -10.54 5.99
C THR A 189 3.17 -11.81 5.87
N PRO A 190 1.88 -11.78 6.21
CA PRO A 190 0.99 -12.91 5.93
C PRO A 190 0.94 -13.34 4.45
N MET A 191 1.21 -12.42 3.51
CA MET A 191 1.26 -12.73 2.07
C MET A 191 2.41 -13.69 1.77
N GLU A 192 3.59 -13.47 2.34
CA GLU A 192 4.77 -14.32 2.14
C GLU A 192 4.59 -15.70 2.79
N HIS A 193 3.98 -15.75 3.98
CA HIS A 193 3.62 -17.02 4.61
C HIS A 193 2.64 -17.83 3.76
N GLU A 194 1.66 -17.16 3.15
CA GLU A 194 0.72 -17.80 2.24
C GLU A 194 1.40 -18.27 0.94
N ASP A 195 2.33 -17.50 0.39
CA ASP A 195 3.10 -17.91 -0.79
C ASP A 195 3.98 -19.12 -0.49
N ALA A 196 4.71 -19.13 0.64
CA ALA A 196 5.49 -20.29 1.08
C ALA A 196 4.60 -21.54 1.18
N ARG A 197 3.39 -21.41 1.76
CA ARG A 197 2.42 -22.50 1.86
C ARG A 197 1.95 -22.99 0.49
N ARG A 198 1.63 -22.10 -0.43
CA ARG A 198 1.19 -22.43 -1.81
C ARG A 198 2.28 -23.12 -2.61
N ARG A 199 3.54 -22.76 -2.37
CA ARG A 199 4.71 -23.42 -2.99
C ARG A 199 5.10 -24.72 -2.31
N GLY A 200 4.45 -25.13 -1.21
CA GLY A 200 4.77 -26.32 -0.44
C GLY A 200 6.15 -26.26 0.24
N MET A 201 6.62 -25.05 0.55
CA MET A 201 7.92 -24.79 1.20
C MET A 201 7.76 -24.64 2.71
N THR A 202 8.78 -25.07 3.47
CA THR A 202 8.90 -24.64 4.86
C THR A 202 9.26 -23.15 4.92
N TRP A 203 8.90 -22.48 6.02
CA TRP A 203 9.21 -21.06 6.18
C TRP A 203 10.71 -20.78 6.12
N GLU A 204 11.54 -21.64 6.72
CA GLU A 204 12.99 -21.54 6.73
C GLU A 204 13.57 -21.62 5.31
N ALA A 205 13.09 -22.57 4.50
CA ALA A 205 13.50 -22.71 3.10
C ALA A 205 13.08 -21.51 2.25
N TYR A 206 11.86 -21.00 2.50
CA TYR A 206 11.35 -19.80 1.82
C TYR A 206 12.19 -18.57 2.15
N VAL A 207 12.47 -18.32 3.44
CA VAL A 207 13.32 -17.20 3.90
C VAL A 207 14.72 -17.29 3.31
N ALA A 208 15.32 -18.49 3.27
CA ALA A 208 16.66 -18.67 2.69
C ALA A 208 16.70 -18.25 1.21
N GLY A 209 15.68 -18.65 0.41
CA GLY A 209 15.57 -18.23 -0.99
C GLY A 209 15.28 -16.74 -1.18
N ALA A 210 14.38 -16.20 -0.34
CA ALA A 210 14.00 -14.80 -0.37
C ALA A 210 15.10 -13.84 0.16
N SER A 211 16.16 -14.37 0.78
CA SER A 211 17.28 -13.59 1.31
C SER A 211 18.44 -13.41 0.32
N ASP A 212 18.33 -13.95 -0.89
CA ASP A 212 19.34 -13.78 -1.94
C ASP A 212 19.27 -12.37 -2.55
N ARG A 213 19.76 -11.40 -1.79
CA ARG A 213 19.84 -9.98 -2.14
C ARG A 213 20.98 -9.31 -1.36
N PRO A 214 21.46 -8.12 -1.78
CA PRO A 214 22.63 -7.46 -1.17
C PRO A 214 22.59 -7.34 0.35
N LEU A 215 21.43 -7.06 0.97
CA LEU A 215 21.32 -6.99 2.43
C LEU A 215 21.14 -8.36 3.13
N GLY A 216 21.07 -9.46 2.39
CA GLY A 216 21.10 -10.84 2.92
C GLY A 216 19.89 -11.22 3.80
N ARG A 217 18.75 -10.54 3.68
CA ARG A 217 17.54 -10.84 4.48
C ARG A 217 16.29 -10.29 3.84
N MET A 218 15.15 -10.81 4.25
CA MET A 218 13.85 -10.18 4.00
C MET A 218 13.70 -8.86 4.76
N GLY A 219 12.89 -7.95 4.24
CA GLY A 219 12.48 -6.73 4.93
C GLY A 219 11.46 -7.00 6.03
N ARG A 220 11.33 -6.06 6.95
CA ARG A 220 10.24 -6.02 7.94
C ARG A 220 9.18 -5.02 7.50
N PRO A 221 7.89 -5.23 7.83
CA PRO A 221 6.82 -4.29 7.52
C PRO A 221 7.11 -2.86 7.98
N GLU A 222 7.76 -2.69 9.13
CA GLU A 222 8.12 -1.39 9.69
C GLU A 222 9.14 -0.64 8.83
N GLU A 223 10.05 -1.34 8.14
CA GLU A 223 11.03 -0.72 7.25
C GLU A 223 10.35 -0.12 6.00
N VAL A 224 9.33 -0.80 5.49
CA VAL A 224 8.49 -0.28 4.39
C VAL A 224 7.60 0.86 4.88
N ALA A 225 7.03 0.74 6.09
CA ALA A 225 6.23 1.80 6.72
C ALA A 225 7.01 3.10 6.91
N MET A 226 8.33 3.04 7.22
CA MET A 226 9.19 4.23 7.32
C MET A 226 9.34 4.95 5.97
N ALA A 227 9.43 4.23 4.86
CA ALA A 227 9.44 4.83 3.52
C ALA A 227 8.09 5.49 3.19
N ALA A 228 6.98 4.83 3.55
CA ALA A 228 5.64 5.42 3.41
C ALA A 228 5.51 6.69 4.27
N LEU A 229 6.02 6.70 5.50
CA LEU A 229 6.04 7.86 6.37
C LEU A 229 6.83 9.04 5.78
N PHE A 230 8.01 8.78 5.21
CA PHE A 230 8.78 9.80 4.48
C PHE A 230 7.94 10.43 3.37
N LEU A 231 7.32 9.61 2.51
CA LEU A 231 6.51 10.08 1.39
C LEU A 231 5.21 10.78 1.82
N ALA A 232 4.66 10.43 2.98
CA ALA A 232 3.48 11.07 3.57
C ALA A 232 3.79 12.45 4.16
N SER A 233 5.02 12.65 4.64
CA SER A 233 5.43 13.84 5.38
C SER A 233 5.88 15.00 4.47
N ASN A 234 6.07 16.17 5.07
CA ASN A 234 6.62 17.35 4.38
C ASN A 234 8.11 17.21 4.02
N GLU A 235 8.82 16.20 4.57
CA GLU A 235 10.22 15.91 4.21
C GLU A 235 10.37 15.55 2.74
N SER A 236 9.32 15.01 2.11
CA SER A 236 9.27 14.69 0.68
C SER A 236 8.52 15.76 -0.16
N SER A 237 8.50 17.01 0.30
CA SER A 237 7.73 18.10 -0.34
C SER A 237 8.10 18.35 -1.81
N PHE A 238 9.30 17.96 -2.24
CA PHE A 238 9.75 18.09 -3.65
C PHE A 238 9.91 16.73 -4.34
N VAL A 239 9.22 15.67 -3.83
CA VAL A 239 9.24 14.33 -4.39
C VAL A 239 7.85 13.98 -4.92
N THR A 240 7.73 13.83 -6.25
CA THR A 240 6.52 13.34 -6.92
C THR A 240 6.89 12.53 -8.16
N GLY A 241 6.11 11.52 -8.51
CA GLY A 241 6.37 10.60 -9.63
C GLY A 241 7.47 9.57 -9.36
N ALA A 242 8.01 9.51 -8.14
CA ALA A 242 9.08 8.59 -7.79
C ALA A 242 8.57 7.16 -7.58
N ALA A 243 9.39 6.18 -7.99
CA ALA A 243 9.28 4.78 -7.58
C ALA A 243 10.48 4.49 -6.66
N LEU A 244 10.20 4.28 -5.37
CA LEU A 244 11.21 4.11 -4.33
C LEU A 244 11.37 2.63 -3.97
N PRO A 245 12.45 1.93 -4.37
CA PRO A 245 12.72 0.58 -3.93
C PRO A 245 12.98 0.52 -2.42
N VAL A 246 12.37 -0.46 -1.75
CA VAL A 246 12.58 -0.78 -0.33
C VAL A 246 12.74 -2.30 -0.23
N ASP A 247 13.85 -2.81 -0.76
CA ASP A 247 13.97 -4.21 -1.17
C ASP A 247 15.31 -4.86 -0.80
N GLY A 248 16.13 -4.18 -0.03
CA GLY A 248 17.46 -4.68 0.34
C GLY A 248 18.44 -4.78 -0.83
N GLY A 249 18.17 -4.04 -1.93
CA GLY A 249 18.99 -4.04 -3.13
C GLY A 249 18.56 -5.09 -4.17
N GLY A 250 17.39 -5.73 -3.99
CA GLY A 250 16.93 -6.82 -4.85
C GLY A 250 16.76 -6.45 -6.33
N VAL A 251 16.55 -5.18 -6.67
CA VAL A 251 16.43 -4.69 -8.05
C VAL A 251 17.57 -3.75 -8.46
N ALA A 252 18.68 -3.76 -7.75
CA ALA A 252 19.80 -2.86 -8.03
C ALA A 252 20.74 -3.37 -9.13
N GLY A 253 20.64 -4.64 -9.54
CA GLY A 253 21.48 -5.26 -10.56
C GLY A 253 20.92 -6.53 -11.11
#